data_4b53abee5b73ad4fa6a459babeb52d55
#
_entry.id   4b53abee5b73ad4fa6a459babeb52d55
#
_cell.length_a   1.000
_cell.length_b   1.000
_cell.length_c   1.000
_cell.angle_alpha   90.00
_cell.angle_beta   90.00
_cell.angle_gamma   90.00
#
_symmetry.space_group_name_H-M   'P 1'
#
loop_
_entity.id
_entity.type
_entity.pdbx_description
1 polymer ?
#
loop_
_entity_poly.entity_id
_entity_poly.type
_entity_poly.pdbx_seq_one_letter_code
_entity_poly.pdbx_strand_id
1 'polypeptide(L)'
;LKAPLDWSNPDGDQITLALAIHRSGVEGAPALFVNPGGPGGAVVSALPYYAAQGIGEAVVKAYDIVALDPRGVGDSTPVFCMTDAEKDERNAADEQGTADESPQSAVAEAQEDSRTVAAGCREHSGSLFEYIDTVSAARDFDMVRAVLGQETLNLLGYSYGTFLGATYAGLFPERV
;
A
#
# COMPACT_ATOMS: atom_id res chain seq x y z
N LEU A 1 9.44 10.75 0.94
CA LEU A 1 8.88 11.83 0.10
C LEU A 1 7.63 12.40 0.74
N LYS A 2 7.28 13.66 0.38
CA LYS A 2 6.00 14.25 0.72
C LYS A 2 5.05 14.12 -0.47
N ALA A 3 3.80 13.76 -0.18
CA ALA A 3 2.71 13.68 -1.15
C ALA A 3 1.47 14.41 -0.61
N PRO A 4 0.61 14.97 -1.46
CA PRO A 4 -0.65 15.51 -1.00
C PRO A 4 -1.51 14.45 -0.30
N LEU A 5 -2.15 14.80 0.82
CA LEU A 5 -3.18 13.97 1.39
C LEU A 5 -4.33 13.82 0.40
N ASP A 6 -4.83 14.94 -0.09
CA ASP A 6 -5.89 15.03 -1.10
C ASP A 6 -5.31 15.51 -2.44
N TRP A 7 -5.33 14.66 -3.45
CA TRP A 7 -4.87 14.99 -4.80
C TRP A 7 -5.73 16.02 -5.53
N SER A 8 -6.93 16.33 -5.03
CA SER A 8 -7.75 17.44 -5.53
C SER A 8 -7.33 18.80 -4.94
N ASN A 9 -6.56 18.78 -3.83
CA ASN A 9 -6.02 19.96 -3.16
C ASN A 9 -4.52 19.75 -2.84
N PRO A 10 -3.63 19.75 -3.85
CA PRO A 10 -2.24 19.36 -3.68
C PRO A 10 -1.41 20.30 -2.78
N ASP A 11 -1.87 21.52 -2.55
CA ASP A 11 -1.23 22.50 -1.67
C ASP A 11 -1.72 22.41 -0.21
N GLY A 12 -2.64 21.49 0.09
CA GLY A 12 -3.19 21.24 1.41
C GLY A 12 -2.31 20.36 2.29
N ASP A 13 -2.95 19.57 3.15
CA ASP A 13 -2.27 18.64 4.05
C ASP A 13 -1.45 17.61 3.27
N GLN A 14 -0.35 17.18 3.87
CA GLN A 14 0.60 16.26 3.25
C GLN A 14 0.83 15.02 4.10
N ILE A 15 1.07 13.92 3.41
CA ILE A 15 1.54 12.66 3.99
C ILE A 15 2.99 12.40 3.65
N THR A 16 3.61 11.47 4.36
CA THR A 16 4.95 10.96 4.03
C THR A 16 4.82 9.62 3.33
N LEU A 17 5.50 9.45 2.21
CA LEU A 17 5.67 8.18 1.51
C LEU A 17 7.09 7.66 1.76
N ALA A 18 7.19 6.43 2.23
CA ALA A 18 8.45 5.72 2.39
C ALA A 18 8.78 4.95 1.11
N LEU A 19 10.03 5.06 0.67
CA LEU A 19 10.54 4.27 -0.44
C LEU A 19 11.97 3.81 -0.17
N ALA A 20 12.31 2.67 -0.73
CA ALA A 20 13.67 2.15 -0.78
C ALA A 20 14.00 1.67 -2.20
N ILE A 21 15.26 1.71 -2.59
CA ILE A 21 15.70 1.32 -3.92
C ILE A 21 16.89 0.37 -3.80
N HIS A 22 16.74 -0.80 -4.41
CA HIS A 22 17.88 -1.68 -4.67
C HIS A 22 18.43 -1.35 -6.06
N ARG A 23 19.66 -0.83 -6.08
CA ARG A 23 20.30 -0.43 -7.34
C ARG A 23 20.89 -1.64 -8.06
N SER A 24 20.61 -1.76 -9.35
CA SER A 24 21.21 -2.79 -10.22
C SER A 24 22.72 -2.62 -10.42
N GLY A 25 23.23 -1.40 -10.21
CA GLY A 25 24.61 -1.01 -10.52
C GLY A 25 24.83 -0.61 -11.99
N VAL A 26 23.78 -0.62 -12.79
CA VAL A 26 23.83 -0.17 -14.20
C VAL A 26 23.46 1.31 -14.25
N GLU A 27 24.31 2.12 -14.87
CA GLU A 27 24.02 3.55 -15.04
C GLU A 27 22.82 3.73 -15.99
N GLY A 28 21.84 4.54 -15.56
CA GLY A 28 20.62 4.78 -16.31
C GLY A 28 19.65 3.60 -16.34
N ALA A 29 19.80 2.61 -15.48
CA ALA A 29 18.87 1.49 -15.39
C ALA A 29 17.43 1.99 -15.21
N PRO A 30 16.43 1.40 -15.90
CA PRO A 30 15.03 1.72 -15.65
C PRO A 30 14.61 1.28 -14.25
N ALA A 31 13.67 2.01 -13.65
CA ALA A 31 13.07 1.63 -12.40
C ALA A 31 11.98 0.58 -12.60
N LEU A 32 11.95 -0.45 -11.75
CA LEU A 32 10.87 -1.43 -11.64
C LEU A 32 10.25 -1.31 -10.25
N PHE A 33 9.04 -0.79 -10.19
CA PHE A 33 8.26 -0.74 -8.96
C PHE A 33 7.69 -2.12 -8.64
N VAL A 34 7.72 -2.51 -7.37
CA VAL A 34 7.14 -3.78 -6.91
C VAL A 34 6.01 -3.50 -5.94
N ASN A 35 4.87 -4.16 -6.14
CA ASN A 35 3.76 -4.13 -5.20
C ASN A 35 3.26 -5.56 -4.92
N PRO A 36 3.36 -6.04 -3.66
CA PRO A 36 2.97 -7.41 -3.27
C PRO A 36 1.47 -7.62 -3.19
N GLY A 37 0.68 -6.55 -3.17
CA GLY A 37 -0.77 -6.63 -3.05
C GLY A 37 -1.25 -6.47 -1.61
N GLY A 38 -2.23 -7.25 -1.25
CA GLY A 38 -3.05 -7.13 -0.06
C GLY A 38 -4.48 -6.72 -0.47
N PRO A 39 -4.89 -5.43 -0.42
CA PRO A 39 -4.13 -4.20 -0.13
C PRO A 39 -3.53 -4.17 1.27
N GLY A 40 -2.52 -3.30 1.47
CA GLY A 40 -1.89 -3.10 2.78
C GLY A 40 -0.55 -3.84 2.96
N GLY A 41 -0.04 -4.51 1.93
CA GLY A 41 1.29 -5.12 1.97
C GLY A 41 2.40 -4.06 1.95
N ALA A 42 3.21 -4.00 3.02
CA ALA A 42 4.43 -3.20 3.06
C ALA A 42 5.52 -3.84 2.19
N VAL A 43 6.21 -3.04 1.41
CA VAL A 43 7.22 -3.53 0.47
C VAL A 43 8.62 -2.99 0.78
N VAL A 44 8.73 -1.85 1.46
CA VAL A 44 10.03 -1.27 1.85
C VAL A 44 10.81 -2.23 2.72
N SER A 45 10.19 -2.77 3.77
CA SER A 45 10.80 -3.78 4.65
C SER A 45 11.07 -5.12 3.97
N ALA A 46 10.31 -5.46 2.93
CA ALA A 46 10.44 -6.70 2.15
C ALA A 46 11.42 -6.58 0.96
N LEU A 47 11.96 -5.39 0.67
CA LEU A 47 12.85 -5.16 -0.47
C LEU A 47 14.06 -6.11 -0.51
N PRO A 48 14.74 -6.42 0.62
CA PRO A 48 15.84 -7.38 0.59
C PRO A 48 15.45 -8.77 0.10
N TYR A 49 14.23 -9.23 0.43
CA TYR A 49 13.70 -10.49 -0.06
C TYR A 49 13.45 -10.44 -1.58
N TYR A 50 12.80 -9.37 -2.07
CA TYR A 50 12.54 -9.22 -3.51
C TYR A 50 13.82 -9.15 -4.31
N ALA A 51 14.83 -8.42 -3.84
CA ALA A 51 16.12 -8.31 -4.50
C ALA A 51 16.91 -9.63 -4.50
N ALA A 52 16.77 -10.46 -3.45
CA ALA A 52 17.53 -11.70 -3.32
C ALA A 52 16.84 -12.93 -3.93
N GLN A 53 15.52 -13.04 -3.82
CA GLN A 53 14.78 -14.28 -4.12
C GLN A 53 13.40 -14.06 -4.77
N GLY A 54 12.76 -12.92 -4.54
CA GLY A 54 11.37 -12.66 -4.98
C GLY A 54 11.24 -12.29 -6.45
N ILE A 55 12.34 -11.84 -7.06
CA ILE A 55 12.44 -11.44 -8.47
C ILE A 55 13.62 -12.18 -9.09
N GLY A 56 13.51 -12.60 -10.35
CA GLY A 56 14.60 -13.31 -11.03
C GLY A 56 15.87 -12.47 -11.14
N GLU A 57 17.05 -13.10 -10.95
CA GLU A 57 18.37 -12.45 -10.96
C GLU A 57 18.61 -11.57 -12.21
N ALA A 58 18.12 -12.02 -13.38
CA ALA A 58 18.26 -11.25 -14.62
C ALA A 58 17.53 -9.91 -14.57
N VAL A 59 16.36 -9.87 -13.91
CA VAL A 59 15.56 -8.65 -13.74
C VAL A 59 16.24 -7.71 -12.74
N VAL A 60 16.69 -8.24 -11.60
CA VAL A 60 17.39 -7.45 -10.57
C VAL A 60 18.68 -6.83 -11.11
N LYS A 61 19.35 -7.48 -12.05
CA LYS A 61 20.54 -6.93 -12.73
C LYS A 61 20.21 -5.88 -13.79
N ALA A 62 19.00 -5.89 -14.33
CA ALA A 62 18.60 -4.99 -15.42
C ALA A 62 17.84 -3.75 -14.95
N TYR A 63 17.22 -3.81 -13.78
CA TYR A 63 16.35 -2.76 -13.22
C TYR A 63 16.79 -2.33 -11.84
N ASP A 64 16.65 -1.05 -11.55
CA ASP A 64 16.63 -0.57 -10.17
C ASP A 64 15.27 -0.93 -9.55
N ILE A 65 15.28 -1.79 -8.52
CA ILE A 65 14.04 -2.26 -7.90
C ILE A 65 13.56 -1.22 -6.88
N VAL A 66 12.39 -0.66 -7.10
CA VAL A 66 11.78 0.37 -6.26
C VAL A 66 10.68 -0.24 -5.40
N ALA A 67 10.89 -0.21 -4.11
CA ALA A 67 9.88 -0.50 -3.10
C ALA A 67 9.26 0.83 -2.63
N LEU A 68 7.95 0.98 -2.79
CA LEU A 68 7.18 2.13 -2.30
C LEU A 68 6.05 1.59 -1.43
N ASP A 69 6.09 1.88 -0.13
CA ASP A 69 4.95 1.59 0.73
C ASP A 69 3.79 2.54 0.34
N PRO A 70 2.63 1.99 -0.03
CA PRO A 70 1.48 2.83 -0.37
C PRO A 70 1.05 3.72 0.80
N ARG A 71 0.31 4.80 0.50
CA ARG A 71 -0.34 5.60 1.55
C ARG A 71 -1.14 4.71 2.50
N GLY A 72 -1.06 4.97 3.78
CA GLY A 72 -1.71 4.17 4.83
C GLY A 72 -0.97 2.90 5.24
N VAL A 73 0.20 2.57 4.64
CA VAL A 73 0.87 1.28 4.79
C VAL A 73 2.33 1.44 5.24
N GLY A 74 2.78 0.52 6.07
CA GLY A 74 4.19 0.34 6.44
C GLY A 74 4.83 1.58 7.04
N ASP A 75 5.98 1.97 6.47
CA ASP A 75 6.75 3.14 6.88
C ASP A 75 6.26 4.46 6.21
N SER A 76 5.30 4.39 5.28
CA SER A 76 4.51 5.55 4.84
C SER A 76 3.61 6.02 5.98
N THR A 77 3.04 7.24 5.88
CA THR A 77 2.08 7.69 6.90
C THR A 77 1.00 6.62 7.08
N PRO A 78 1.01 5.85 8.20
CA PRO A 78 0.21 4.64 8.31
C PRO A 78 -1.20 4.93 8.78
N VAL A 79 -2.15 4.04 8.40
CA VAL A 79 -3.49 4.02 8.97
C VAL A 79 -3.49 3.13 10.22
N PHE A 80 -4.03 3.67 11.30
CA PHE A 80 -4.31 2.94 12.53
C PHE A 80 -5.81 2.89 12.76
N CYS A 81 -6.32 1.70 13.03
CA CYS A 81 -7.75 1.49 13.31
C CYS A 81 -8.01 1.01 14.74
N MET A 82 -6.96 0.62 15.45
CA MET A 82 -7.00 0.10 16.80
C MET A 82 -5.68 0.39 17.50
N THR A 83 -5.73 0.59 18.80
CA THR A 83 -4.56 0.53 19.67
C THR A 83 -4.04 -0.92 19.78
N ASP A 84 -2.82 -1.09 20.26
CA ASP A 84 -2.29 -2.44 20.46
C ASP A 84 -3.09 -3.23 21.51
N ALA A 85 -3.58 -2.56 22.55
CA ALA A 85 -4.45 -3.19 23.57
C ALA A 85 -5.78 -3.68 22.96
N GLU A 86 -6.42 -2.90 22.10
CA GLU A 86 -7.65 -3.30 21.40
C GLU A 86 -7.42 -4.46 20.44
N LYS A 87 -6.25 -4.49 19.76
CA LYS A 87 -5.86 -5.63 18.91
C LYS A 87 -5.67 -6.90 19.74
N ASP A 88 -4.99 -6.80 20.88
CA ASP A 88 -4.74 -7.96 21.75
C ASP A 88 -6.06 -8.49 22.33
N GLU A 89 -6.97 -7.62 22.75
CA GLU A 89 -8.30 -7.99 23.24
C GLU A 89 -9.13 -8.68 22.15
N ARG A 90 -9.10 -8.14 20.92
CA ARG A 90 -9.79 -8.72 19.78
C ARG A 90 -9.23 -10.10 19.42
N ASN A 91 -7.90 -10.23 19.31
CA ASN A 91 -7.26 -11.52 19.03
C ASN A 91 -7.61 -12.58 20.09
N ALA A 92 -7.65 -12.18 21.35
CA ALA A 92 -8.03 -13.08 22.45
C ALA A 92 -9.52 -13.50 22.38
N ALA A 93 -10.40 -12.63 21.88
CA ALA A 93 -11.81 -12.96 21.66
C ALA A 93 -11.98 -13.92 20.47
N ASP A 94 -11.26 -13.69 19.37
CA ASP A 94 -11.29 -14.54 18.18
C ASP A 94 -10.79 -15.97 18.48
N GLU A 95 -9.78 -16.11 19.35
CA GLU A 95 -9.27 -17.43 19.79
C GLU A 95 -10.30 -18.23 20.61
N GLN A 96 -11.22 -17.57 21.30
CA GLN A 96 -12.24 -18.22 22.12
C GLN A 96 -13.43 -18.75 21.33
N GLY A 97 -13.57 -18.36 20.09
CA GLY A 97 -14.51 -18.82 19.06
C GLY A 97 -15.91 -19.19 19.55
N THR A 98 -16.96 -18.65 18.98
CA THR A 98 -18.35 -19.05 19.26
C THR A 98 -18.73 -20.25 18.38
N ALA A 99 -18.79 -21.43 18.99
CA ALA A 99 -18.91 -22.72 18.27
C ALA A 99 -20.30 -23.02 17.68
N ASP A 100 -21.30 -22.14 17.76
CA ASP A 100 -22.68 -22.48 17.38
C ASP A 100 -23.50 -21.27 16.86
N GLU A 101 -22.94 -20.50 15.90
CA GLU A 101 -23.64 -19.35 15.34
C GLU A 101 -24.47 -19.70 14.11
N SER A 102 -25.70 -19.18 14.07
CA SER A 102 -26.49 -19.22 12.85
C SER A 102 -25.86 -18.31 11.78
N PRO A 103 -26.02 -18.60 10.47
CA PRO A 103 -25.50 -17.71 9.42
C PRO A 103 -25.96 -16.24 9.55
N GLN A 104 -27.16 -16.02 10.12
CA GLN A 104 -27.70 -14.68 10.35
C GLN A 104 -26.99 -13.94 11.47
N SER A 105 -26.67 -14.63 12.58
CA SER A 105 -25.91 -14.03 13.69
C SER A 105 -24.49 -13.70 13.27
N ALA A 106 -23.82 -14.58 12.52
CA ALA A 106 -22.49 -14.36 12.00
C ALA A 106 -22.42 -13.12 11.08
N VAL A 107 -23.42 -12.91 10.23
CA VAL A 107 -23.51 -11.70 9.38
C VAL A 107 -23.72 -10.45 10.21
N ALA A 108 -24.59 -10.47 11.23
CA ALA A 108 -24.84 -9.34 12.08
C ALA A 108 -23.59 -8.94 12.89
N GLU A 109 -22.87 -9.92 13.42
CA GLU A 109 -21.61 -9.72 14.14
C GLU A 109 -20.52 -9.13 13.23
N ALA A 110 -20.33 -9.69 12.02
CA ALA A 110 -19.38 -9.17 11.05
C ALA A 110 -19.70 -7.72 10.61
N GLN A 111 -20.98 -7.35 10.55
CA GLN A 111 -21.39 -5.98 10.27
C GLN A 111 -21.06 -5.03 11.42
N GLU A 112 -21.30 -5.45 12.67
CA GLU A 112 -20.99 -4.63 13.85
C GLU A 112 -19.47 -4.48 14.02
N ASP A 113 -18.72 -5.55 13.85
CA ASP A 113 -17.27 -5.53 13.84
C ASP A 113 -16.72 -4.57 12.79
N SER A 114 -17.24 -4.64 11.56
CA SER A 114 -16.85 -3.71 10.48
C SER A 114 -17.13 -2.25 10.82
N ARG A 115 -18.24 -1.94 11.52
CA ARG A 115 -18.56 -0.58 11.97
C ARG A 115 -17.59 -0.11 13.03
N THR A 116 -17.26 -0.98 13.99
CA THR A 116 -16.31 -0.71 15.08
C THR A 116 -14.92 -0.41 14.51
N VAL A 117 -14.43 -1.25 13.60
CA VAL A 117 -13.14 -1.03 12.93
C VAL A 117 -13.15 0.28 12.13
N ALA A 118 -14.20 0.55 11.38
CA ALA A 118 -14.29 1.79 10.60
C ALA A 118 -14.36 3.05 11.48
N ALA A 119 -15.02 2.97 12.63
CA ALA A 119 -15.03 4.06 13.62
C ALA A 119 -13.63 4.28 14.20
N GLY A 120 -12.94 3.22 14.61
CA GLY A 120 -11.56 3.28 15.10
C GLY A 120 -10.58 3.83 14.07
N CYS A 121 -10.72 3.45 12.79
CA CYS A 121 -9.90 4.03 11.71
C CYS A 121 -10.06 5.57 11.62
N ARG A 122 -11.26 6.08 11.73
CA ARG A 122 -11.51 7.53 11.73
C ARG A 122 -10.95 8.21 12.98
N GLU A 123 -11.10 7.58 14.15
CA GLU A 123 -10.62 8.11 15.42
C GLU A 123 -9.10 8.21 15.45
N HIS A 124 -8.39 7.12 15.06
CA HIS A 124 -6.94 7.03 15.20
C HIS A 124 -6.16 7.57 13.99
N SER A 125 -6.77 7.63 12.81
CA SER A 125 -6.11 8.09 11.57
C SER A 125 -6.70 9.38 10.99
N GLY A 126 -7.77 9.90 11.57
CA GLY A 126 -8.41 11.16 11.15
C GLY A 126 -8.77 11.15 9.66
N SER A 127 -8.47 12.25 8.97
CA SER A 127 -8.77 12.44 7.56
C SER A 127 -7.99 11.50 6.63
N LEU A 128 -6.83 10.96 7.04
CA LEU A 128 -6.06 10.04 6.22
C LEU A 128 -6.89 8.85 5.73
N PHE A 129 -7.76 8.31 6.60
CA PHE A 129 -8.60 7.15 6.29
C PHE A 129 -9.51 7.36 5.06
N GLU A 130 -9.89 8.60 4.77
CA GLU A 130 -10.75 8.94 3.63
C GLU A 130 -10.00 8.98 2.29
N TYR A 131 -8.66 8.99 2.32
CA TYR A 131 -7.80 9.18 1.14
C TYR A 131 -6.87 7.99 0.84
N ILE A 132 -7.11 6.81 1.43
CA ILE A 132 -6.33 5.59 1.19
C ILE A 132 -6.86 4.75 0.02
N ASP A 133 -7.49 5.37 -0.96
CA ASP A 133 -8.03 4.72 -2.15
C ASP A 133 -6.95 4.40 -3.21
N THR A 134 -7.30 3.49 -4.13
CA THR A 134 -6.38 3.02 -5.19
C THR A 134 -6.02 4.12 -6.20
N VAL A 135 -6.92 5.07 -6.48
CA VAL A 135 -6.66 6.19 -7.41
C VAL A 135 -5.61 7.12 -6.82
N SER A 136 -5.75 7.46 -5.54
CA SER A 136 -4.77 8.27 -4.81
C SER A 136 -3.42 7.55 -4.73
N ALA A 137 -3.41 6.24 -4.45
CA ALA A 137 -2.18 5.44 -4.47
C ALA A 137 -1.52 5.43 -5.87
N ALA A 138 -2.28 5.26 -6.95
CA ALA A 138 -1.74 5.30 -8.30
C ALA A 138 -1.10 6.67 -8.65
N ARG A 139 -1.67 7.77 -8.15
CA ARG A 139 -1.08 9.11 -8.29
C ARG A 139 0.21 9.26 -7.49
N ASP A 140 0.31 8.62 -6.32
CA ASP A 140 1.56 8.57 -5.56
C ASP A 140 2.66 7.87 -6.36
N PHE A 141 2.34 6.74 -7.00
CA PHE A 141 3.27 6.01 -7.85
C PHE A 141 3.72 6.87 -9.03
N ASP A 142 2.83 7.63 -9.67
CA ASP A 142 3.19 8.54 -10.75
C ASP A 142 4.09 9.69 -10.28
N MET A 143 3.82 10.24 -9.11
CA MET A 143 4.69 11.26 -8.51
C MET A 143 6.09 10.69 -8.27
N VAL A 144 6.20 9.49 -7.68
CA VAL A 144 7.51 8.85 -7.42
C VAL A 144 8.23 8.53 -8.72
N ARG A 145 7.52 8.03 -9.76
CA ARG A 145 8.06 7.85 -11.11
C ARG A 145 8.71 9.16 -11.62
N ALA A 146 7.99 10.27 -11.52
CA ALA A 146 8.47 11.58 -11.97
C ALA A 146 9.68 12.06 -11.16
N VAL A 147 9.68 11.89 -9.83
CA VAL A 147 10.81 12.24 -8.96
C VAL A 147 12.06 11.42 -9.31
N LEU A 148 11.90 10.16 -9.71
CA LEU A 148 12.99 9.30 -10.16
C LEU A 148 13.42 9.58 -11.62
N GLY A 149 12.80 10.53 -12.29
CA GLY A 149 13.14 10.89 -13.68
C GLY A 149 12.76 9.85 -14.72
N GLN A 150 11.83 8.93 -14.39
CA GLN A 150 11.39 7.88 -15.30
C GLN A 150 10.28 8.40 -16.23
N GLU A 151 10.40 8.14 -17.53
CA GLU A 151 9.36 8.50 -18.53
C GLU A 151 8.11 7.64 -18.35
N THR A 152 8.30 6.33 -18.10
CA THR A 152 7.22 5.37 -17.89
C THR A 152 7.36 4.66 -16.53
N LEU A 153 6.25 4.13 -16.03
CA LEU A 153 6.21 3.28 -14.86
C LEU A 153 6.26 1.81 -15.28
N ASN A 154 7.34 1.12 -14.89
CA ASN A 154 7.33 -0.34 -14.93
C ASN A 154 6.87 -0.84 -13.56
N LEU A 155 5.82 -1.64 -13.51
CA LEU A 155 5.26 -2.19 -12.28
C LEU A 155 5.17 -3.70 -12.33
N LEU A 156 5.78 -4.36 -11.35
CA LEU A 156 5.58 -5.78 -11.05
C LEU A 156 4.58 -5.88 -9.89
N GLY A 157 3.34 -6.15 -10.22
CA GLY A 157 2.23 -6.26 -9.27
C GLY A 157 1.80 -7.72 -9.06
N TYR A 158 1.59 -8.09 -7.80
CA TYR A 158 0.98 -9.35 -7.41
C TYR A 158 -0.38 -9.08 -6.77
N SER A 159 -1.38 -9.99 -6.97
CA SER A 159 -2.69 -9.86 -6.34
C SER A 159 -3.29 -8.44 -6.54
N TYR A 160 -3.61 -7.71 -5.47
CA TYR A 160 -4.09 -6.32 -5.53
C TYR A 160 -3.12 -5.40 -6.30
N GLY A 161 -1.82 -5.68 -6.32
CA GLY A 161 -0.86 -4.93 -7.11
C GLY A 161 -1.17 -4.93 -8.61
N THR A 162 -1.85 -5.96 -9.12
CA THR A 162 -2.34 -5.99 -10.51
C THR A 162 -3.49 -5.01 -10.73
N PHE A 163 -4.37 -4.86 -9.74
CA PHE A 163 -5.46 -3.87 -9.78
C PHE A 163 -4.91 -2.44 -9.70
N LEU A 164 -3.92 -2.20 -8.82
CA LEU A 164 -3.21 -0.92 -8.77
C LEU A 164 -2.56 -0.57 -10.12
N GLY A 165 -1.89 -1.55 -10.75
CA GLY A 165 -1.27 -1.36 -12.08
C GLY A 165 -2.29 -1.06 -13.16
N ALA A 166 -3.42 -1.77 -13.20
CA ALA A 166 -4.50 -1.50 -14.14
C ALA A 166 -5.13 -0.11 -13.91
N THR A 167 -5.30 0.31 -12.65
CA THR A 167 -5.78 1.65 -12.30
C THR A 167 -4.79 2.72 -12.78
N TYR A 168 -3.48 2.50 -12.54
CA TYR A 168 -2.44 3.40 -13.03
C TYR A 168 -2.48 3.54 -14.56
N ALA A 169 -2.53 2.43 -15.30
CA ALA A 169 -2.59 2.43 -16.76
C ALA A 169 -3.85 3.14 -17.27
N GLY A 170 -4.98 3.01 -16.59
CA GLY A 170 -6.20 3.73 -16.92
C GLY A 170 -6.11 5.24 -16.70
N LEU A 171 -5.39 5.68 -15.65
CA LEU A 171 -5.20 7.10 -15.32
C LEU A 171 -4.10 7.76 -16.19
N PHE A 172 -3.05 7.01 -16.50
CA PHE A 172 -1.85 7.51 -17.16
C PHE A 172 -1.42 6.61 -18.33
N PRO A 173 -2.26 6.42 -19.36
CA PRO A 173 -1.97 5.47 -20.46
C PRO A 173 -0.69 5.79 -21.22
N GLU A 174 -0.25 7.04 -21.22
CA GLU A 174 0.96 7.52 -21.89
C GLU A 174 2.24 7.29 -21.04
N ARG A 175 2.11 6.74 -19.84
CA ARG A 175 3.21 6.58 -18.87
C ARG A 175 3.41 5.13 -18.44
N VAL A 176 2.98 4.18 -19.24
CA VAL A 176 3.11 2.72 -19.00
C VAL A 176 4.14 2.13 -19.95
#